data_67138415b347167376390f43a09e6adf
#
_entry.id   67138415b347167376390f43a09e6adf
#
_cell.length_a   1.000
_cell.length_b   1.000
_cell.length_c   1.000
_cell.angle_alpha   90.00
_cell.angle_beta   90.00
_cell.angle_gamma   90.00
#
_symmetry.space_group_name_H-M   'P 1'
#
loop_
_entity.id
_entity.type
_entity.pdbx_description
1 polymer ?
#
loop_
_entity_poly.entity_id
_entity_poly.type
_entity_poly.pdbx_seq_one_letter_code
_entity_poly.pdbx_strand_id
1 'polypeptide(L)'
;MPSPLKLTFVVATRDRPEELRRMWRSLCRQTRPPDEVVVVDAGAGPSPLEGLDPAAFPATHIRAERPSSAGQRNAGLDAVSPGTDLVGFLDDDAVLEEGAVEEMIRFWEGADGAVGGAAFNMTNHPPLRAARWKSLPFVEHAGIYGRKPGVVLKSGFQTMIGTVAETTPTAWLPSTASVWRREVLRHHRFDEWFDGYSYLEDLDFSYGVGKSLVLKVVAGARYAHHPQASSRLDPFRFGRKEVANRLYFVRKNPELSPGLCRLALCLRMLMSLADGILRGKGQELRRARGNLVSLLNCGR
;
A
#
# COMPACT_ATOMS: atom_id res chain seq x y z
N MET A 1 21.31 26.82 -10.59
CA MET A 1 20.04 26.29 -10.05
C MET A 1 20.26 24.82 -9.80
N PRO A 2 19.75 24.21 -8.70
CA PRO A 2 19.81 22.77 -8.52
C PRO A 2 19.10 22.09 -9.71
N SER A 3 19.62 20.93 -10.12
CA SER A 3 18.96 20.12 -11.15
C SER A 3 17.58 19.72 -10.67
N PRO A 4 16.55 19.63 -11.54
CA PRO A 4 15.24 19.18 -11.15
C PRO A 4 15.31 17.73 -10.62
N LEU A 5 14.53 17.43 -9.58
CA LEU A 5 14.47 16.08 -8.98
C LEU A 5 13.97 15.07 -10.02
N LYS A 6 14.67 13.94 -10.13
CA LYS A 6 14.30 12.83 -11.01
C LYS A 6 13.47 11.80 -10.28
N LEU A 7 12.33 11.45 -10.86
CA LEU A 7 11.38 10.48 -10.34
C LEU A 7 11.27 9.25 -11.25
N THR A 8 11.56 8.07 -10.70
CA THR A 8 11.29 6.77 -11.33
C THR A 8 10.13 6.08 -10.64
N PHE A 9 9.12 5.61 -11.40
CA PHE A 9 8.10 4.74 -10.85
C PHE A 9 8.45 3.26 -11.03
N VAL A 10 8.21 2.47 -9.97
CA VAL A 10 8.20 1.00 -9.98
C VAL A 10 6.75 0.54 -9.93
N VAL A 11 6.35 -0.25 -10.93
CA VAL A 11 4.99 -0.77 -11.09
C VAL A 11 5.02 -2.28 -11.01
N ALA A 12 4.39 -2.86 -9.99
CA ALA A 12 4.18 -4.29 -9.89
C ALA A 12 2.87 -4.68 -10.58
N THR A 13 2.90 -5.64 -11.51
CA THR A 13 1.71 -6.11 -12.23
C THR A 13 1.70 -7.62 -12.41
N ARG A 14 0.53 -8.19 -12.67
CA ARG A 14 0.36 -9.59 -13.03
C ARG A 14 -0.96 -9.83 -13.73
N ASP A 15 -0.92 -10.27 -15.00
CA ASP A 15 -2.10 -10.69 -15.78
C ASP A 15 -3.25 -9.63 -15.81
N ARG A 16 -2.89 -8.32 -15.84
CA ARG A 16 -3.82 -7.18 -15.73
C ARG A 16 -3.54 -6.10 -16.80
N PRO A 17 -3.61 -6.44 -18.08
CA PRO A 17 -3.21 -5.54 -19.17
C PRO A 17 -4.13 -4.29 -19.26
N GLU A 18 -5.42 -4.40 -18.94
CA GLU A 18 -6.36 -3.28 -19.05
C GLU A 18 -6.15 -2.25 -17.93
N GLU A 19 -5.89 -2.73 -16.70
CA GLU A 19 -5.56 -1.89 -15.55
C GLU A 19 -4.26 -1.14 -15.83
N LEU A 20 -3.22 -1.87 -16.22
CA LEU A 20 -1.92 -1.30 -16.55
C LEU A 20 -2.04 -0.25 -17.68
N ARG A 21 -2.83 -0.54 -18.73
CA ARG A 21 -3.05 0.40 -19.83
C ARG A 21 -3.72 1.68 -19.35
N ARG A 22 -4.67 1.59 -18.43
CA ARG A 22 -5.37 2.76 -17.87
C ARG A 22 -4.43 3.60 -17.01
N MET A 23 -3.68 2.96 -16.11
CA MET A 23 -2.64 3.62 -15.30
C MET A 23 -1.60 4.28 -16.20
N TRP A 24 -1.07 3.56 -17.20
CA TRP A 24 -0.08 4.06 -18.16
C TRP A 24 -0.54 5.33 -18.87
N ARG A 25 -1.77 5.34 -19.39
CA ARG A 25 -2.36 6.54 -20.02
C ARG A 25 -2.42 7.72 -19.06
N SER A 26 -2.63 7.49 -17.78
CA SER A 26 -2.62 8.57 -16.79
C SER A 26 -1.22 9.15 -16.59
N LEU A 27 -0.17 8.34 -16.71
CA LEU A 27 1.22 8.82 -16.70
C LEU A 27 1.56 9.61 -17.96
N CYS A 28 1.13 9.15 -19.14
CA CYS A 28 1.36 9.85 -20.41
C CYS A 28 0.68 11.24 -20.47
N ARG A 29 -0.38 11.47 -19.68
CA ARG A 29 -1.12 12.74 -19.62
C ARG A 29 -0.62 13.70 -18.53
N GLN A 30 0.40 13.34 -17.77
CA GLN A 30 0.92 14.24 -16.75
C GLN A 30 1.56 15.49 -17.36
N THR A 31 1.32 16.66 -16.77
CA THR A 31 1.97 17.94 -17.12
C THR A 31 3.49 17.83 -16.94
N ARG A 32 3.92 17.08 -15.95
CA ARG A 32 5.28 16.59 -15.77
C ARG A 32 5.27 15.07 -15.72
N PRO A 33 5.69 14.36 -16.80
CA PRO A 33 5.80 12.90 -16.77
C PRO A 33 6.94 12.47 -15.84
N PRO A 34 6.96 11.19 -15.38
CA PRO A 34 8.10 10.64 -14.66
C PRO A 34 9.35 10.59 -15.57
N ASP A 35 10.52 10.52 -14.97
CA ASP A 35 11.78 10.41 -15.71
C ASP A 35 12.03 8.96 -16.18
N GLU A 36 11.43 7.95 -15.53
CA GLU A 36 11.54 6.53 -15.86
C GLU A 36 10.37 5.74 -15.25
N VAL A 37 10.00 4.64 -15.90
CA VAL A 37 9.07 3.64 -15.33
C VAL A 37 9.67 2.25 -15.45
N VAL A 38 9.75 1.53 -14.33
CA VAL A 38 10.16 0.12 -14.26
C VAL A 38 8.93 -0.73 -13.98
N VAL A 39 8.51 -1.54 -14.96
CA VAL A 39 7.37 -2.46 -14.83
C VAL A 39 7.90 -3.85 -14.49
N VAL A 40 7.51 -4.37 -13.34
CA VAL A 40 7.87 -5.73 -12.88
C VAL A 40 6.65 -6.62 -12.96
N ASP A 41 6.67 -7.55 -13.91
CA ASP A 41 5.53 -8.39 -14.25
C ASP A 41 5.74 -9.86 -13.83
N ALA A 42 4.81 -10.40 -13.08
CA ALA A 42 4.74 -11.81 -12.70
C ALA A 42 3.72 -12.63 -13.50
N GLY A 43 3.22 -12.09 -14.62
CA GLY A 43 2.34 -12.79 -15.56
C GLY A 43 3.09 -13.75 -16.46
N ALA A 44 2.39 -14.72 -17.06
CA ALA A 44 2.97 -15.69 -17.98
C ALA A 44 2.90 -15.24 -19.46
N GLY A 45 2.19 -14.16 -19.75
CA GLY A 45 1.95 -13.65 -21.11
C GLY A 45 3.14 -12.89 -21.72
N PRO A 46 2.92 -12.26 -22.90
CA PRO A 46 3.90 -11.38 -23.54
C PRO A 46 4.25 -10.18 -22.65
N SER A 47 5.18 -9.34 -23.11
CA SER A 47 5.54 -8.13 -22.36
C SER A 47 4.31 -7.25 -22.11
N PRO A 48 4.05 -6.81 -20.86
CA PRO A 48 2.94 -5.93 -20.56
C PRO A 48 3.11 -4.53 -21.19
N LEU A 49 4.30 -4.19 -21.69
CA LEU A 49 4.55 -2.94 -22.44
C LEU A 49 4.09 -3.01 -23.90
N GLU A 50 3.88 -4.22 -24.44
CA GLU A 50 3.38 -4.37 -25.81
C GLU A 50 1.97 -3.79 -25.94
N GLY A 51 1.76 -2.93 -26.96
CA GLY A 51 0.49 -2.29 -27.22
C GLY A 51 0.11 -1.19 -26.23
N LEU A 52 1.03 -0.71 -25.39
CA LEU A 52 0.85 0.54 -24.65
C LEU A 52 1.07 1.76 -25.55
N ASP A 53 0.40 2.86 -25.21
CA ASP A 53 0.61 4.12 -25.90
C ASP A 53 2.09 4.57 -25.76
N PRO A 54 2.70 5.19 -26.80
CA PRO A 54 4.04 5.74 -26.69
C PRO A 54 4.13 6.73 -25.53
N ALA A 55 5.17 6.58 -24.71
CA ALA A 55 5.41 7.43 -23.55
C ALA A 55 6.50 8.45 -23.83
N ALA A 56 6.42 9.62 -23.17
CA ALA A 56 7.46 10.64 -23.16
C ALA A 56 8.60 10.31 -22.16
N PHE A 57 8.65 9.09 -21.64
CA PHE A 57 9.63 8.63 -20.65
C PHE A 57 10.14 7.22 -20.98
N PRO A 58 11.38 6.88 -20.61
CA PRO A 58 11.92 5.53 -20.73
C PRO A 58 11.13 4.53 -19.89
N ALA A 59 10.96 3.32 -20.41
CA ALA A 59 10.27 2.23 -19.73
C ALA A 59 11.07 0.93 -19.82
N THR A 60 11.23 0.26 -18.69
CA THR A 60 11.92 -1.05 -18.58
C THR A 60 10.94 -2.10 -18.10
N HIS A 61 10.95 -3.28 -18.74
CA HIS A 61 10.18 -4.44 -18.29
C HIS A 61 11.10 -5.48 -17.66
N ILE A 62 10.71 -5.96 -16.47
CA ILE A 62 11.38 -7.04 -15.76
C ILE A 62 10.36 -8.17 -15.55
N ARG A 63 10.74 -9.39 -15.89
CA ARG A 63 9.96 -10.58 -15.57
C ARG A 63 10.30 -11.05 -14.17
N ALA A 64 9.30 -11.08 -13.27
CA ALA A 64 9.46 -11.66 -11.95
C ALA A 64 9.34 -13.20 -12.02
N GLU A 65 10.17 -13.91 -11.27
CA GLU A 65 10.13 -15.39 -11.22
C GLU A 65 8.85 -15.93 -10.56
N ARG A 66 8.33 -15.18 -9.61
CA ARG A 66 7.11 -15.55 -8.84
C ARG A 66 6.26 -14.34 -8.50
N PRO A 67 4.94 -14.50 -8.39
CA PRO A 67 4.05 -13.40 -7.99
C PRO A 67 4.23 -13.08 -6.51
N SER A 68 4.76 -11.89 -6.23
CA SER A 68 4.87 -11.31 -4.89
C SER A 68 4.99 -9.79 -5.03
N SER A 69 4.02 -9.02 -4.54
CA SER A 69 4.10 -7.55 -4.62
C SER A 69 5.34 -7.00 -3.93
N ALA A 70 5.72 -7.58 -2.78
CA ALA A 70 6.95 -7.20 -2.06
C ALA A 70 8.20 -7.50 -2.90
N GLY A 71 8.33 -8.74 -3.43
CA GLY A 71 9.46 -9.14 -4.26
C GLY A 71 9.53 -8.38 -5.58
N GLN A 72 8.38 -8.14 -6.24
CA GLN A 72 8.33 -7.35 -7.47
C GLN A 72 8.78 -5.90 -7.24
N ARG A 73 8.36 -5.25 -6.15
CA ARG A 73 8.82 -3.90 -5.82
C ARG A 73 10.31 -3.88 -5.50
N ASN A 74 10.83 -4.87 -4.79
CA ASN A 74 12.27 -4.99 -4.53
C ASN A 74 13.07 -5.18 -5.84
N ALA A 75 12.64 -6.07 -6.72
CA ALA A 75 13.29 -6.26 -8.02
C ALA A 75 13.26 -4.98 -8.88
N GLY A 76 12.16 -4.24 -8.84
CA GLY A 76 12.07 -2.94 -9.49
C GLY A 76 13.04 -1.91 -8.91
N LEU A 77 13.22 -1.87 -7.59
CA LEU A 77 14.19 -1.01 -6.93
C LEU A 77 15.63 -1.28 -7.37
N ASP A 78 15.98 -2.53 -7.62
CA ASP A 78 17.32 -2.91 -8.08
C ASP A 78 17.61 -2.45 -9.52
N ALA A 79 16.57 -2.20 -10.30
CA ALA A 79 16.67 -1.75 -11.70
C ALA A 79 16.51 -0.23 -11.89
N VAL A 80 16.20 0.52 -10.84
CA VAL A 80 16.08 1.98 -10.90
C VAL A 80 17.41 2.62 -11.30
N SER A 81 17.38 3.52 -12.26
CA SER A 81 18.56 4.22 -12.80
C SER A 81 19.37 4.92 -11.69
N PRO A 82 20.71 4.89 -11.76
CA PRO A 82 21.59 5.46 -10.72
C PRO A 82 21.36 6.95 -10.43
N GLY A 83 20.91 7.72 -11.40
CA GLY A 83 20.66 9.16 -11.29
C GLY A 83 19.29 9.55 -10.73
N THR A 84 18.47 8.61 -10.29
CA THR A 84 17.16 8.86 -9.70
C THR A 84 17.28 9.40 -8.27
N ASP A 85 16.53 10.45 -7.95
CA ASP A 85 16.48 11.09 -6.63
C ASP A 85 15.30 10.54 -5.80
N LEU A 86 14.16 10.30 -6.46
CA LEU A 86 12.91 9.85 -5.89
C LEU A 86 12.43 8.58 -6.58
N VAL A 87 12.00 7.60 -5.79
CA VAL A 87 11.38 6.38 -6.32
C VAL A 87 9.94 6.30 -5.89
N GLY A 88 9.04 6.18 -6.85
CA GLY A 88 7.62 5.99 -6.61
C GLY A 88 7.22 4.52 -6.76
N PHE A 89 6.33 4.03 -5.90
CA PHE A 89 5.58 2.80 -6.12
C PHE A 89 4.20 3.17 -6.63
N LEU A 90 3.76 2.49 -7.67
CA LEU A 90 2.45 2.71 -8.27
C LEU A 90 1.84 1.35 -8.61
N ASP A 91 0.61 1.09 -8.15
CA ASP A 91 -0.11 -0.12 -8.54
C ASP A 91 -0.72 0.05 -9.94
N ASP A 92 -0.87 -1.06 -10.67
CA ASP A 92 -1.39 -1.07 -12.03
C ASP A 92 -2.85 -0.60 -12.16
N ASP A 93 -3.57 -0.47 -11.04
CA ASP A 93 -4.95 0.02 -10.96
C ASP A 93 -5.09 1.42 -10.31
N ALA A 94 -3.96 2.12 -10.13
CA ALA A 94 -3.93 3.52 -9.70
C ALA A 94 -3.92 4.46 -10.92
N VAL A 95 -4.86 5.38 -10.98
CA VAL A 95 -4.99 6.37 -12.07
C VAL A 95 -4.71 7.75 -11.51
N LEU A 96 -3.59 8.36 -11.92
CA LEU A 96 -3.21 9.69 -11.48
C LEU A 96 -4.08 10.76 -12.16
N GLU A 97 -4.49 11.78 -11.41
CA GLU A 97 -5.11 12.97 -11.98
C GLU A 97 -4.05 13.82 -12.69
N GLU A 98 -4.45 14.64 -13.64
CA GLU A 98 -3.56 15.54 -14.37
C GLU A 98 -2.85 16.50 -13.40
N GLY A 99 -1.52 16.68 -13.57
CA GLY A 99 -0.70 17.50 -12.67
C GLY A 99 -0.30 16.82 -11.35
N ALA A 100 -0.76 15.59 -11.06
CA ALA A 100 -0.47 14.93 -9.80
C ALA A 100 1.03 14.70 -9.57
N VAL A 101 1.78 14.33 -10.61
CA VAL A 101 3.23 14.13 -10.53
C VAL A 101 3.94 15.47 -10.29
N GLU A 102 3.53 16.55 -10.95
CA GLU A 102 4.07 17.89 -10.75
C GLU A 102 3.86 18.36 -9.30
N GLU A 103 2.65 18.18 -8.75
CA GLU A 103 2.35 18.50 -7.34
C GLU A 103 3.20 17.68 -6.36
N MET A 104 3.44 16.41 -6.66
CA MET A 104 4.29 15.56 -5.85
C MET A 104 5.75 16.05 -5.90
N ILE A 105 6.29 16.37 -7.07
CA ILE A 105 7.64 16.89 -7.22
C ILE A 105 7.79 18.25 -6.50
N ARG A 106 6.84 19.16 -6.69
CA ARG A 106 6.82 20.46 -5.98
C ARG A 106 6.86 20.29 -4.47
N PHE A 107 6.13 19.31 -3.96
CA PHE A 107 6.20 18.95 -2.54
C PHE A 107 7.62 18.53 -2.14
N TRP A 108 8.27 17.65 -2.92
CA TRP A 108 9.60 17.16 -2.62
C TRP A 108 10.70 18.21 -2.73
N GLU A 109 10.56 19.16 -3.64
CA GLU A 109 11.46 20.31 -3.77
C GLU A 109 11.45 21.21 -2.54
N GLY A 110 10.30 21.31 -1.85
CA GLY A 110 10.15 22.07 -0.60
C GLY A 110 10.28 21.23 0.68
N ALA A 111 10.43 19.91 0.58
CA ALA A 111 10.47 19.02 1.74
C ALA A 111 11.84 19.02 2.42
N ASP A 112 11.85 19.17 3.74
CA ASP A 112 13.09 19.03 4.52
C ASP A 112 13.60 17.57 4.55
N GLY A 113 14.82 17.38 5.09
CA GLY A 113 15.46 16.07 5.17
C GLY A 113 14.76 15.08 6.12
N ALA A 114 13.85 15.55 6.98
CA ALA A 114 13.10 14.68 7.89
C ALA A 114 11.99 13.89 7.18
N VAL A 115 11.55 14.33 5.98
CA VAL A 115 10.52 13.61 5.21
C VAL A 115 11.17 12.46 4.44
N GLY A 116 10.77 11.23 4.77
CA GLY A 116 11.26 10.01 4.11
C GLY A 116 10.35 9.47 3.02
N GLY A 117 9.03 9.67 3.14
CA GLY A 117 8.03 9.16 2.20
C GLY A 117 6.79 10.04 2.10
N ALA A 118 6.17 10.06 0.93
CA ALA A 118 4.93 10.77 0.67
C ALA A 118 3.99 9.96 -0.21
N ALA A 119 2.71 9.87 0.15
CA ALA A 119 1.68 9.24 -0.68
C ALA A 119 0.90 10.28 -1.47
N PHE A 120 0.40 9.86 -2.61
CA PHE A 120 -0.65 10.57 -3.32
C PHE A 120 -1.97 10.51 -2.56
N ASN A 121 -2.81 11.52 -2.74
CA ASN A 121 -4.11 11.66 -2.10
C ASN A 121 -5.19 10.90 -2.89
N MET A 122 -5.74 9.84 -2.30
CA MET A 122 -6.80 9.05 -2.95
C MET A 122 -8.12 9.82 -2.94
N THR A 123 -8.67 10.15 -4.11
CA THR A 123 -9.87 10.97 -4.24
C THR A 123 -11.18 10.18 -4.20
N ASN A 124 -11.15 8.92 -4.60
CA ASN A 124 -12.31 8.02 -4.59
C ASN A 124 -12.33 7.09 -3.37
N HIS A 125 -11.65 7.46 -2.28
CA HIS A 125 -11.69 6.68 -1.05
C HIS A 125 -13.13 6.61 -0.50
N PRO A 126 -13.63 5.41 -0.16
CA PRO A 126 -14.94 5.30 0.48
C PRO A 126 -15.00 6.13 1.77
N PRO A 127 -16.15 6.73 2.10
CA PRO A 127 -16.30 7.50 3.34
C PRO A 127 -15.84 6.71 4.56
N LEU A 128 -15.03 7.33 5.42
CA LEU A 128 -14.56 6.72 6.66
C LEU A 128 -15.72 6.54 7.64
N ARG A 129 -16.40 5.41 7.57
CA ARG A 129 -17.48 5.05 8.47
C ARG A 129 -16.98 4.08 9.52
N ALA A 130 -16.75 4.55 10.74
CA ALA A 130 -16.52 3.64 11.88
C ALA A 130 -17.86 3.19 12.45
N ALA A 131 -18.01 1.89 12.72
CA ALA A 131 -19.12 1.41 13.52
C ALA A 131 -19.06 2.08 14.92
N ARG A 132 -20.21 2.51 15.46
CA ARG A 132 -20.29 3.27 16.72
C ARG A 132 -19.51 2.63 17.89
N TRP A 133 -19.52 1.30 18.01
CA TRP A 133 -18.79 0.60 19.06
C TRP A 133 -17.26 0.68 18.93
N LYS A 134 -16.72 0.82 17.71
CA LYS A 134 -15.27 1.03 17.48
C LYS A 134 -14.78 2.37 18.00
N SER A 135 -15.71 3.27 18.23
CA SER A 135 -15.49 4.62 18.73
C SER A 135 -15.72 4.75 20.22
N LEU A 136 -15.96 3.65 20.93
CA LEU A 136 -16.08 3.70 22.39
C LEU A 136 -14.73 4.05 23.02
N PRO A 137 -14.69 4.96 24.00
CA PRO A 137 -13.43 5.46 24.57
C PRO A 137 -12.51 4.36 25.08
N PHE A 138 -13.04 3.30 25.68
CA PHE A 138 -12.23 2.20 26.19
C PHE A 138 -11.60 1.36 25.07
N VAL A 139 -12.26 1.21 23.89
CA VAL A 139 -11.75 0.48 22.72
C VAL A 139 -10.60 1.27 22.10
N GLU A 140 -10.75 2.58 22.00
CA GLU A 140 -9.71 3.49 21.49
C GLU A 140 -8.53 3.57 22.46
N HIS A 141 -8.80 3.74 23.77
CA HIS A 141 -7.78 3.78 24.81
C HIS A 141 -6.98 2.44 24.88
N ALA A 142 -7.64 1.32 24.72
CA ALA A 142 -6.98 0.01 24.62
C ALA A 142 -6.14 -0.15 23.34
N GLY A 143 -6.24 0.77 22.37
CA GLY A 143 -5.50 0.70 21.11
C GLY A 143 -5.94 -0.44 20.20
N ILE A 144 -7.20 -0.85 20.28
CA ILE A 144 -7.77 -1.92 19.44
C ILE A 144 -8.34 -1.36 18.14
N TYR A 145 -9.10 -0.25 18.25
CA TYR A 145 -9.62 0.51 17.11
C TYR A 145 -9.53 2.02 17.43
N GLY A 146 -9.34 2.86 16.42
CA GLY A 146 -9.19 4.30 16.58
C GLY A 146 -9.97 5.10 15.56
N ARG A 147 -10.27 6.38 15.92
CA ARG A 147 -10.95 7.34 15.04
C ARG A 147 -9.98 8.19 14.23
N LYS A 148 -8.79 8.46 14.80
CA LYS A 148 -7.79 9.31 14.14
C LYS A 148 -7.33 8.62 12.85
N PRO A 149 -7.44 9.29 11.68
CA PRO A 149 -6.96 8.73 10.42
C PRO A 149 -5.44 8.57 10.41
N GLY A 150 -4.95 7.59 9.64
CA GLY A 150 -3.53 7.44 9.34
C GLY A 150 -2.64 7.08 10.52
N VAL A 151 -3.17 6.42 11.56
CA VAL A 151 -2.36 5.96 12.71
C VAL A 151 -2.23 4.45 12.74
N VAL A 152 -1.17 3.97 13.40
CA VAL A 152 -0.99 2.56 13.76
C VAL A 152 -1.25 2.42 15.26
N LEU A 153 -2.18 1.54 15.61
CA LEU A 153 -2.65 1.34 16.98
C LEU A 153 -1.77 0.33 17.71
N LYS A 154 -1.83 0.30 19.04
CA LYS A 154 -1.10 -0.68 19.88
C LYS A 154 -1.36 -2.14 19.50
N SER A 155 -2.52 -2.45 18.93
CA SER A 155 -2.85 -3.76 18.38
C SER A 155 -2.17 -4.09 17.05
N GLY A 156 -1.43 -3.16 16.47
CA GLY A 156 -0.86 -3.28 15.12
C GLY A 156 -1.87 -3.06 14.00
N PHE A 157 -3.13 -2.74 14.28
CA PHE A 157 -4.09 -2.33 13.27
C PHE A 157 -3.84 -0.87 12.87
N GLN A 158 -3.94 -0.59 11.57
CA GLN A 158 -3.92 0.78 11.07
C GLN A 158 -5.33 1.30 10.87
N THR A 159 -5.49 2.61 11.00
CA THR A 159 -6.68 3.33 10.55
C THR A 159 -6.46 3.80 9.10
N MET A 160 -7.53 3.81 8.32
CA MET A 160 -7.47 4.34 6.95
C MET A 160 -7.17 5.85 6.98
N ILE A 161 -6.43 6.32 5.98
CA ILE A 161 -6.05 7.73 5.90
C ILE A 161 -7.24 8.55 5.38
N GLY A 162 -7.94 8.05 4.36
CA GLY A 162 -9.00 8.78 3.66
C GLY A 162 -8.46 9.83 2.70
N THR A 163 -9.36 10.62 2.12
CA THR A 163 -9.00 11.79 1.31
C THR A 163 -8.65 12.95 2.23
N VAL A 164 -7.54 13.64 1.97
CA VAL A 164 -7.07 14.77 2.78
C VAL A 164 -7.29 16.11 2.06
N ALA A 165 -7.66 17.15 2.80
CA ALA A 165 -7.82 18.51 2.27
C ALA A 165 -6.49 19.30 2.28
N GLU A 166 -5.59 18.96 3.22
CA GLU A 166 -4.29 19.57 3.40
C GLU A 166 -3.21 18.50 3.50
N THR A 167 -1.98 18.82 3.10
CA THR A 167 -0.84 17.91 3.23
C THR A 167 -0.64 17.54 4.69
N THR A 168 -0.83 16.27 5.02
CA THR A 168 -1.01 15.78 6.40
C THR A 168 0.00 14.69 6.74
N PRO A 169 0.62 14.73 7.95
CA PRO A 169 1.46 13.64 8.42
C PRO A 169 0.64 12.38 8.74
N THR A 170 1.25 11.22 8.56
CA THR A 170 0.63 9.92 8.82
C THR A 170 1.66 8.94 9.39
N ALA A 171 1.19 7.87 10.07
CA ALA A 171 2.08 6.84 10.62
C ALA A 171 2.42 5.72 9.63
N TRP A 172 1.76 5.66 8.48
CA TRP A 172 1.97 4.64 7.45
C TRP A 172 1.52 5.16 6.08
N LEU A 173 2.02 4.57 5.01
CA LEU A 173 1.64 4.90 3.64
C LEU A 173 1.26 3.63 2.87
N PRO A 174 0.22 3.67 2.02
CA PRO A 174 -0.05 2.60 1.06
C PRO A 174 0.99 2.63 -0.06
N SER A 175 1.37 1.47 -0.57
CA SER A 175 2.23 1.37 -1.76
C SER A 175 1.47 1.56 -3.07
N THR A 176 0.16 1.71 -3.03
CA THR A 176 -0.69 1.91 -4.21
C THR A 176 -0.27 3.12 -5.03
N ALA A 177 0.10 4.23 -4.36
CA ALA A 177 0.67 5.42 -4.98
C ALA A 177 1.48 6.19 -3.91
N SER A 178 2.79 5.99 -3.88
CA SER A 178 3.68 6.64 -2.91
C SER A 178 5.05 6.90 -3.51
N VAL A 179 5.75 7.91 -3.01
CA VAL A 179 7.09 8.35 -3.46
C VAL A 179 8.01 8.46 -2.26
N TRP A 180 9.23 8.02 -2.41
CA TRP A 180 10.24 7.89 -1.37
C TRP A 180 11.56 8.51 -1.80
N ARG A 181 12.32 9.10 -0.88
CA ARG A 181 13.72 9.43 -1.16
C ARG A 181 14.50 8.15 -1.47
N ARG A 182 15.30 8.16 -2.52
CA ARG A 182 16.14 7.00 -2.87
C ARG A 182 17.04 6.55 -1.72
N GLU A 183 17.55 7.47 -0.93
CA GLU A 183 18.38 7.18 0.22
C GLU A 183 17.69 6.29 1.25
N VAL A 184 16.39 6.52 1.50
CA VAL A 184 15.56 5.68 2.38
C VAL A 184 15.53 4.24 1.89
N LEU A 185 15.38 4.06 0.58
CA LEU A 185 15.25 2.75 -0.06
C LEU A 185 16.56 1.95 -0.13
N ARG A 186 17.71 2.59 0.16
CA ARG A 186 18.99 1.87 0.34
C ARG A 186 19.03 1.10 1.67
N HIS A 187 18.30 1.55 2.66
CA HIS A 187 18.28 0.98 4.01
C HIS A 187 16.97 0.26 4.35
N HIS A 188 15.91 0.49 3.59
CA HIS A 188 14.60 -0.09 3.78
C HIS A 188 14.15 -0.80 2.50
N ARG A 189 13.78 -2.08 2.66
CA ARG A 189 13.23 -2.93 1.58
C ARG A 189 11.90 -3.51 2.04
N PHE A 190 11.08 -3.92 1.09
CA PHE A 190 9.89 -4.70 1.41
C PHE A 190 10.31 -6.07 1.96
N ASP A 191 9.67 -6.49 3.04
CA ASP A 191 9.92 -7.80 3.62
C ASP A 191 9.21 -8.88 2.78
N GLU A 192 10.00 -9.72 2.11
CA GLU A 192 9.50 -10.77 1.22
C GLU A 192 8.87 -11.96 1.96
N TRP A 193 8.87 -11.95 3.30
CA TRP A 193 8.02 -12.82 4.09
C TRP A 193 6.54 -12.63 3.75
N PHE A 194 6.12 -11.40 3.39
CA PHE A 194 4.79 -11.10 2.86
C PHE A 194 4.70 -11.54 1.40
N ASP A 195 4.57 -12.84 1.16
CA ASP A 195 4.56 -13.46 -0.17
C ASP A 195 3.21 -13.39 -0.90
N GLY A 196 3.20 -13.66 -2.19
CA GLY A 196 2.00 -13.76 -3.04
C GLY A 196 1.15 -12.50 -3.02
N TYR A 197 -0.12 -12.60 -2.55
CA TYR A 197 -0.94 -11.43 -2.21
C TYR A 197 -0.40 -10.82 -0.92
N SER A 198 0.58 -9.98 -1.04
CA SER A 198 1.45 -9.47 0.03
C SER A 198 0.72 -8.52 1.00
N TYR A 199 -0.40 -8.95 1.57
CA TYR A 199 -1.21 -8.14 2.49
C TYR A 199 -0.40 -7.64 3.68
N LEU A 200 -0.35 -6.33 3.91
CA LEU A 200 0.37 -5.57 4.94
C LEU A 200 1.86 -5.34 4.69
N GLU A 201 2.40 -5.67 3.55
CA GLU A 201 3.79 -5.34 3.19
C GLU A 201 4.03 -3.83 3.14
N ASP A 202 3.02 -3.08 2.71
CA ASP A 202 3.03 -1.62 2.67
C ASP A 202 3.03 -0.99 4.07
N LEU A 203 2.20 -1.53 4.96
CA LEU A 203 2.19 -1.12 6.37
C LEU A 203 3.52 -1.43 7.04
N ASP A 204 4.06 -2.64 6.89
CA ASP A 204 5.32 -3.06 7.51
C ASP A 204 6.49 -2.18 7.05
N PHE A 205 6.60 -1.99 5.73
CA PHE A 205 7.63 -1.16 5.13
C PHE A 205 7.52 0.31 5.59
N SER A 206 6.36 0.93 5.41
CA SER A 206 6.17 2.34 5.70
C SER A 206 6.24 2.66 7.19
N TYR A 207 5.69 1.78 8.04
CA TYR A 207 5.79 1.91 9.49
C TYR A 207 7.25 1.84 9.97
N GLY A 208 8.04 0.93 9.37
CA GLY A 208 9.48 0.83 9.65
C GLY A 208 10.23 2.13 9.35
N VAL A 209 9.98 2.75 8.20
CA VAL A 209 10.53 4.06 7.83
C VAL A 209 10.01 5.16 8.78
N GLY A 210 8.72 5.13 9.09
CA GLY A 210 8.05 6.11 9.96
C GLY A 210 8.54 6.16 11.41
N LYS A 211 9.37 5.20 11.85
CA LYS A 211 10.03 5.23 13.17
C LYS A 211 11.12 6.30 13.27
N SER A 212 11.72 6.68 12.17
CA SER A 212 12.84 7.64 12.14
C SER A 212 12.59 8.84 11.23
N LEU A 213 11.65 8.75 10.30
CA LEU A 213 11.37 9.78 9.31
C LEU A 213 9.88 10.11 9.27
N VAL A 214 9.55 11.32 8.82
CA VAL A 214 8.18 11.79 8.67
C VAL A 214 7.59 11.23 7.37
N LEU A 215 6.36 10.74 7.47
CA LEU A 215 5.55 10.31 6.32
C LEU A 215 4.39 11.29 6.14
N LYS A 216 4.07 11.63 4.88
CA LYS A 216 2.98 12.58 4.59
C LYS A 216 2.07 12.08 3.45
N VAL A 217 0.84 12.57 3.42
CA VAL A 217 -0.05 12.50 2.25
C VAL A 217 -0.13 13.90 1.63
N VAL A 218 0.20 14.02 0.35
CA VAL A 218 0.25 15.31 -0.38
C VAL A 218 -1.12 15.62 -0.96
N ALA A 219 -1.80 16.63 -0.44
CA ALA A 219 -3.19 16.96 -0.77
C ALA A 219 -3.40 17.23 -2.28
N GLY A 220 -2.48 17.95 -2.93
CA GLY A 220 -2.55 18.32 -4.35
C GLY A 220 -2.19 17.19 -5.30
N ALA A 221 -1.38 16.21 -4.87
CA ALA A 221 -0.99 15.07 -5.70
C ALA A 221 -2.09 13.99 -5.65
N ARG A 222 -3.02 14.02 -6.58
CA ARG A 222 -4.29 13.29 -6.51
C ARG A 222 -4.35 12.07 -7.42
N TYR A 223 -5.02 11.00 -6.98
CA TYR A 223 -5.26 9.80 -7.79
C TYR A 223 -6.58 9.12 -7.43
N ALA A 224 -7.07 8.29 -8.35
CA ALA A 224 -8.19 7.37 -8.12
C ALA A 224 -7.68 5.93 -8.14
N HIS A 225 -8.14 5.09 -7.20
CA HIS A 225 -7.84 3.67 -7.15
C HIS A 225 -9.03 2.85 -7.66
N HIS A 226 -8.78 1.93 -8.59
CA HIS A 226 -9.81 1.13 -9.26
C HIS A 226 -9.61 -0.38 -9.07
N PRO A 227 -9.68 -0.90 -7.83
CA PRO A 227 -9.40 -2.31 -7.56
C PRO A 227 -10.43 -3.24 -8.21
N GLN A 228 -9.96 -4.27 -8.90
CA GLN A 228 -10.81 -5.28 -9.51
C GLN A 228 -11.21 -6.36 -8.49
N ALA A 229 -12.47 -6.84 -8.60
CA ALA A 229 -12.95 -7.91 -7.73
C ALA A 229 -12.22 -9.24 -7.99
N SER A 230 -11.80 -9.49 -9.22
CA SER A 230 -11.08 -10.70 -9.65
C SER A 230 -9.68 -10.83 -9.06
N SER A 231 -9.06 -9.72 -8.65
CA SER A 231 -7.72 -9.71 -8.04
C SER A 231 -7.70 -10.11 -6.56
N ARG A 232 -8.87 -10.28 -5.93
CA ARG A 232 -8.96 -10.59 -4.51
C ARG A 232 -8.69 -12.05 -4.24
N LEU A 233 -7.92 -12.32 -3.18
CA LEU A 233 -7.75 -13.67 -2.65
C LEU A 233 -9.09 -14.32 -2.28
N ASP A 234 -9.15 -15.64 -2.44
CA ASP A 234 -10.21 -16.43 -1.82
C ASP A 234 -10.42 -16.01 -0.35
N PRO A 235 -11.66 -15.77 0.10
CA PRO A 235 -11.92 -15.24 1.44
C PRO A 235 -11.35 -16.07 2.59
N PHE A 236 -11.31 -17.41 2.46
CA PHE A 236 -10.70 -18.28 3.47
C PHE A 236 -9.17 -18.07 3.52
N ARG A 237 -8.51 -18.06 2.37
CA ARG A 237 -7.07 -17.79 2.27
C ARG A 237 -6.73 -16.39 2.77
N PHE A 238 -7.56 -15.39 2.43
CA PHE A 238 -7.39 -14.04 2.93
C PHE A 238 -7.49 -13.97 4.46
N GLY A 239 -8.51 -14.63 5.07
CA GLY A 239 -8.65 -14.68 6.52
C GLY A 239 -7.42 -15.30 7.22
N ARG A 240 -6.83 -16.34 6.64
CA ARG A 240 -5.57 -16.90 7.16
C ARG A 240 -4.40 -15.92 7.08
N LYS A 241 -4.21 -15.27 5.93
CA LYS A 241 -3.15 -14.25 5.75
C LYS A 241 -3.35 -13.04 6.65
N GLU A 242 -4.58 -12.57 6.81
CA GLU A 242 -4.92 -11.45 7.69
C GLU A 242 -4.39 -11.66 9.12
N VAL A 243 -4.57 -12.86 9.67
CA VAL A 243 -4.08 -13.20 11.02
C VAL A 243 -2.57 -13.38 11.02
N ALA A 244 -2.02 -14.20 10.12
CA ALA A 244 -0.60 -14.52 10.09
C ALA A 244 0.26 -13.27 9.89
N ASN A 245 -0.08 -12.45 8.87
CA ASN A 245 0.66 -11.26 8.52
C ASN A 245 0.58 -10.20 9.63
N ARG A 246 -0.59 -10.03 10.27
CA ARG A 246 -0.76 -9.09 11.36
C ARG A 246 0.05 -9.49 12.59
N LEU A 247 0.04 -10.75 12.97
CA LEU A 247 0.84 -11.25 14.09
C LEU A 247 2.34 -11.16 13.80
N TYR A 248 2.76 -11.44 12.57
CA TYR A 248 4.15 -11.27 12.15
C TYR A 248 4.58 -9.80 12.27
N PHE A 249 3.82 -8.87 11.69
CA PHE A 249 4.06 -7.42 11.80
C PHE A 249 4.21 -6.96 13.26
N VAL A 250 3.28 -7.39 14.13
CA VAL A 250 3.31 -7.01 15.55
C VAL A 250 4.52 -7.60 16.28
N ARG A 251 4.93 -8.83 15.95
CA ARG A 251 6.12 -9.45 16.55
C ARG A 251 7.43 -8.77 16.16
N LYS A 252 7.50 -8.21 14.95
CA LYS A 252 8.65 -7.41 14.49
C LYS A 252 8.76 -6.07 15.22
N ASN A 253 7.70 -5.58 15.83
CA ASN A 253 7.59 -4.23 16.37
C ASN A 253 7.31 -4.29 17.88
N PRO A 254 8.35 -4.29 18.76
CA PRO A 254 8.21 -4.50 20.19
C PRO A 254 7.38 -3.43 20.91
N GLU A 255 7.18 -2.26 20.32
CA GLU A 255 6.30 -1.21 20.81
C GLU A 255 4.80 -1.53 20.64
N LEU A 256 4.46 -2.55 19.82
CA LEU A 256 3.09 -3.05 19.63
C LEU A 256 2.79 -4.20 20.60
N SER A 257 1.51 -4.50 20.80
CA SER A 257 1.06 -5.51 21.77
C SER A 257 0.50 -6.76 21.09
N PRO A 258 1.18 -7.92 21.18
CA PRO A 258 0.65 -9.17 20.65
C PRO A 258 -0.67 -9.60 21.29
N GLY A 259 -0.89 -9.27 22.57
CA GLY A 259 -2.15 -9.55 23.28
C GLY A 259 -3.31 -8.74 22.70
N LEU A 260 -3.14 -7.43 22.55
CA LEU A 260 -4.15 -6.57 21.91
C LEU A 260 -4.37 -6.93 20.45
N CYS A 261 -3.32 -7.33 19.73
CA CYS A 261 -3.44 -7.82 18.36
C CYS A 261 -4.35 -9.05 18.27
N ARG A 262 -4.14 -10.06 19.11
CA ARG A 262 -4.99 -11.25 19.15
C ARG A 262 -6.44 -10.90 19.50
N LEU A 263 -6.65 -10.03 20.49
CA LEU A 263 -7.99 -9.56 20.85
C LEU A 263 -8.68 -8.86 19.66
N ALA A 264 -7.98 -7.95 18.99
CA ALA A 264 -8.52 -7.25 17.82
C ALA A 264 -8.83 -8.21 16.65
N LEU A 265 -7.98 -9.21 16.43
CA LEU A 265 -8.22 -10.26 15.42
C LEU A 265 -9.42 -11.15 15.78
N CYS A 266 -9.61 -11.52 17.06
CA CYS A 266 -10.81 -12.23 17.53
C CYS A 266 -12.08 -11.38 17.30
N LEU A 267 -12.05 -10.11 17.64
CA LEU A 267 -13.17 -9.19 17.38
C LEU A 267 -13.46 -9.06 15.89
N ARG A 268 -12.41 -8.97 15.06
CA ARG A 268 -12.54 -8.93 13.60
C ARG A 268 -13.21 -10.20 13.06
N MET A 269 -12.78 -11.36 13.53
CA MET A 269 -13.37 -12.66 13.18
C MET A 269 -14.84 -12.72 13.57
N LEU A 270 -15.20 -12.31 14.80
CA LEU A 270 -16.60 -12.29 15.26
C LEU A 270 -17.45 -11.32 14.43
N MET A 271 -16.91 -10.20 14.00
CA MET A 271 -17.61 -9.26 13.09
C MET A 271 -17.88 -9.91 11.73
N SER A 272 -16.88 -10.59 11.14
CA SER A 272 -17.09 -11.29 9.87
C SER A 272 -18.11 -12.43 10.03
N LEU A 273 -18.10 -13.13 11.15
CA LEU A 273 -19.10 -14.16 11.46
C LEU A 273 -20.52 -13.57 11.56
N ALA A 274 -20.67 -12.47 12.30
CA ALA A 274 -21.93 -11.76 12.45
C ALA A 274 -22.46 -11.23 11.11
N ASP A 275 -21.62 -10.58 10.30
CA ASP A 275 -22.00 -10.09 8.96
C ASP A 275 -22.38 -11.27 8.03
N GLY A 276 -21.68 -12.39 8.13
CA GLY A 276 -21.98 -13.59 7.37
C GLY A 276 -23.34 -14.18 7.70
N ILE A 277 -23.66 -14.31 9.00
CA ILE A 277 -24.93 -14.86 9.49
C ILE A 277 -26.09 -13.88 9.26
N LEU A 278 -25.97 -12.64 9.76
CA LEU A 278 -27.08 -11.68 9.79
C LEU A 278 -27.41 -11.11 8.42
N ARG A 279 -26.45 -11.06 7.51
CA ARG A 279 -26.60 -10.45 6.16
C ARG A 279 -26.47 -11.47 5.03
N GLY A 280 -26.36 -12.77 5.34
CA GLY A 280 -26.22 -13.84 4.33
C GLY A 280 -24.95 -13.76 3.49
N LYS A 281 -23.87 -13.12 3.98
CA LYS A 281 -22.63 -12.94 3.24
C LYS A 281 -21.70 -14.14 3.39
N GLY A 282 -21.88 -15.17 2.58
CA GLY A 282 -21.08 -16.40 2.63
C GLY A 282 -19.55 -16.18 2.54
N GLN A 283 -19.10 -15.14 1.85
CA GLN A 283 -17.68 -14.76 1.80
C GLN A 283 -17.12 -14.38 3.18
N GLU A 284 -17.90 -13.68 4.01
CA GLU A 284 -17.50 -13.31 5.37
C GLU A 284 -17.42 -14.54 6.30
N LEU A 285 -18.30 -15.53 6.11
CA LEU A 285 -18.19 -16.81 6.83
C LEU A 285 -16.92 -17.56 6.48
N ARG A 286 -16.58 -17.62 5.20
CA ARG A 286 -15.31 -18.24 4.74
C ARG A 286 -14.10 -17.51 5.30
N ARG A 287 -14.12 -16.18 5.34
CA ARG A 287 -13.07 -15.35 5.95
C ARG A 287 -12.94 -15.62 7.44
N ALA A 288 -14.06 -15.63 8.20
CA ALA A 288 -14.07 -15.91 9.63
C ALA A 288 -13.49 -17.31 9.93
N ARG A 289 -13.83 -18.33 9.11
CA ARG A 289 -13.23 -19.66 9.20
C ARG A 289 -11.71 -19.62 8.98
N GLY A 290 -11.24 -18.85 8.01
CA GLY A 290 -9.80 -18.63 7.76
C GLY A 290 -9.10 -17.99 8.95
N ASN A 291 -9.70 -16.94 9.54
CA ASN A 291 -9.20 -16.29 10.75
C ASN A 291 -9.08 -17.29 11.91
N LEU A 292 -10.13 -18.07 12.17
CA LEU A 292 -10.15 -19.06 13.25
C LEU A 292 -9.02 -20.08 13.11
N VAL A 293 -8.90 -20.71 11.93
CA VAL A 293 -7.84 -21.69 11.66
C VAL A 293 -6.44 -21.11 11.91
N SER A 294 -6.20 -19.85 11.47
CA SER A 294 -4.91 -19.23 11.67
C SER A 294 -4.66 -18.84 13.14
N LEU A 295 -5.66 -18.34 13.86
CA LEU A 295 -5.56 -18.03 15.30
C LEU A 295 -5.20 -19.25 16.14
N LEU A 296 -5.79 -20.41 15.83
CA LEU A 296 -5.50 -21.68 16.55
C LEU A 296 -4.08 -22.19 16.25
N ASN A 297 -3.58 -22.00 15.02
CA ASN A 297 -2.25 -22.47 14.60
C ASN A 297 -1.11 -21.52 14.98
N CYS A 298 -1.37 -20.23 15.15
CA CYS A 298 -0.34 -19.25 15.54
C CYS A 298 -0.01 -19.25 17.06
N GLY A 299 -0.56 -20.18 17.81
CA GLY A 299 -0.23 -20.42 19.22
C GLY A 299 0.89 -21.45 19.45
N ARG A 300 1.35 -22.10 18.39
CA ARG A 300 2.41 -23.13 18.43
C ARG A 300 3.75 -22.57 17.91
#